data_0b4e0a20d355c4f6bddc9d20d2bcb839
#
_entry.id   0b4e0a20d355c4f6bddc9d20d2bcb839
#
_cell.length_a   1.000
_cell.length_b   1.000
_cell.length_c   1.000
_cell.angle_alpha   90.00
_cell.angle_beta   90.00
_cell.angle_gamma   90.00
#
_symmetry.space_group_name_H-M   'P 1'
#
loop_
_entity.id
_entity.type
_entity.pdbx_description
1 polymer ?
#
loop_
_entity_poly.entity_id
_entity_poly.type
_entity_poly.pdbx_seq_one_letter_code
_entity_poly.pdbx_strand_id
1 'polypeptide(L)'
;TTYSLYRVMRDVGRSAFPIFCFLLVEGFLHTHNRFKYGRNLLIFACISEIPWNFAQNGTLLYPDKQNVFFTLFLGYLAFCLVERFEKNASMQLFCMLLLLAVSYFLKADYGYKGFVFLLIMYWLHQHKPAQAVIGSCWLIYEWKACFAFIPLNMYNEKRGFIQGKWVKYLFYAFYPVHIAILTVIRKMWFGI
;
A
#
# COMPACT_ATOMS: atom_id res chain seq x y z
N THR A 1 -25.90 -1.24 17.42
CA THR A 1 -24.52 -1.30 18.02
C THR A 1 -23.52 -1.99 17.08
N THR A 2 -23.84 -3.13 16.47
CA THR A 2 -22.94 -3.90 15.60
C THR A 2 -22.55 -3.12 14.32
N TYR A 3 -23.49 -2.40 13.72
CA TYR A 3 -23.26 -1.57 12.54
C TYR A 3 -22.33 -0.37 12.82
N SER A 4 -22.41 0.21 14.00
CA SER A 4 -21.54 1.31 14.42
C SER A 4 -20.10 0.84 14.59
N LEU A 5 -19.89 -0.33 15.23
CA LEU A 5 -18.57 -0.93 15.39
C LEU A 5 -17.93 -1.27 14.05
N TYR A 6 -18.68 -1.87 13.12
CA TYR A 6 -18.20 -2.18 11.77
C TYR A 6 -17.72 -0.92 11.03
N ARG A 7 -18.46 0.19 11.12
CA ARG A 7 -18.05 1.47 10.53
C ARG A 7 -16.72 1.96 11.10
N VAL A 8 -16.57 1.97 12.42
CA VAL A 8 -15.33 2.41 13.08
C VAL A 8 -14.15 1.54 12.64
N MET A 9 -14.29 0.22 12.66
CA MET A 9 -13.22 -0.69 12.23
C MET A 9 -12.84 -0.47 10.77
N ARG A 10 -13.80 -0.24 9.90
CA ARG A 10 -13.56 0.06 8.48
C ARG A 10 -12.84 1.41 8.30
N ASP A 11 -13.20 2.41 9.07
CA ASP A 11 -12.60 3.74 9.03
C ASP A 11 -11.13 3.71 9.50
N VAL A 12 -10.86 2.98 10.59
CA VAL A 12 -9.48 2.72 11.05
C VAL A 12 -8.68 1.97 9.99
N GLY A 13 -9.27 0.95 9.36
CA GLY A 13 -8.63 0.18 8.31
C GLY A 13 -8.20 1.03 7.08
N ARG A 14 -8.95 2.10 6.76
CA ARG A 14 -8.60 3.01 5.66
C ARG A 14 -7.32 3.80 5.91
N SER A 15 -6.97 4.09 7.15
CA SER A 15 -5.72 4.74 7.51
C SER A 15 -4.49 3.85 7.27
N ALA A 16 -4.67 2.55 7.11
CA ALA A 16 -3.58 1.62 6.85
C ALA A 16 -2.91 1.87 5.48
N PHE A 17 -3.66 2.26 4.45
CA PHE A 17 -3.12 2.46 3.11
C PHE A 17 -2.05 3.58 3.06
N PRO A 18 -2.28 4.82 3.53
CA PRO A 18 -1.24 5.84 3.60
C PRO A 18 -0.02 5.40 4.41
N ILE A 19 -0.22 4.65 5.49
CA ILE A 19 0.88 4.10 6.31
C ILE A 19 1.70 3.09 5.49
N PHE A 20 1.07 2.18 4.75
CA PHE A 20 1.78 1.24 3.87
C PHE A 20 2.53 1.96 2.75
N CYS A 21 1.95 3.01 2.16
CA CYS A 21 2.62 3.82 1.16
C CYS A 21 3.86 4.51 1.73
N PHE A 22 3.75 5.09 2.93
CA PHE A 22 4.88 5.68 3.63
C PHE A 22 5.98 4.65 3.92
N LEU A 23 5.61 3.49 4.49
CA LEU A 23 6.56 2.42 4.78
C LEU A 23 7.22 1.85 3.53
N LEU A 24 6.52 1.86 2.39
CA LEU A 24 7.09 1.47 1.10
C LEU A 24 8.19 2.45 0.66
N VAL A 25 7.93 3.76 0.76
CA VAL A 25 8.90 4.81 0.43
C VAL A 25 10.11 4.71 1.35
N GLU A 26 9.91 4.67 2.66
CA GLU A 26 10.98 4.50 3.64
C GLU A 26 11.79 3.22 3.39
N GLY A 27 11.11 2.11 3.17
CA GLY A 27 11.74 0.84 2.85
C GLY A 27 12.56 0.87 1.56
N PHE A 28 12.07 1.58 0.54
CA PHE A 28 12.78 1.76 -0.73
C PHE A 28 14.04 2.60 -0.58
N LEU A 29 13.96 3.72 0.14
CA LEU A 29 15.09 4.63 0.36
C LEU A 29 16.20 4.00 1.21
N HIS A 30 15.85 3.17 2.19
CA HIS A 30 16.78 2.59 3.14
C HIS A 30 17.23 1.15 2.79
N THR A 31 16.76 0.57 1.69
CA THR A 31 17.14 -0.81 1.33
C THR A 31 18.43 -0.87 0.53
N HIS A 32 19.37 -1.72 0.93
CA HIS A 32 20.59 -1.99 0.16
C HIS A 32 20.34 -2.85 -1.07
N ASN A 33 19.34 -3.74 -1.02
CA ASN A 33 19.06 -4.68 -2.12
C ASN A 33 17.64 -4.48 -2.63
N ARG A 34 17.50 -3.61 -3.62
CA ARG A 34 16.23 -3.25 -4.25
C ARG A 34 15.57 -4.44 -4.94
N PHE A 35 16.34 -5.25 -5.63
CA PHE A 35 15.81 -6.45 -6.28
C PHE A 35 15.12 -7.39 -5.28
N LYS A 36 15.80 -7.67 -4.14
CA LYS A 36 15.22 -8.50 -3.08
C LYS A 36 13.98 -7.87 -2.45
N TYR A 37 13.95 -6.54 -2.36
CA TYR A 37 12.80 -5.80 -1.85
C TYR A 37 11.59 -5.95 -2.76
N GLY A 38 11.76 -5.66 -4.07
CA GLY A 38 10.70 -5.81 -5.07
C GLY A 38 10.21 -7.25 -5.22
N ARG A 39 11.15 -8.23 -5.24
CA ARG A 39 10.81 -9.65 -5.26
C ARG A 39 9.93 -10.04 -4.07
N ASN A 40 10.24 -9.58 -2.86
CA ASN A 40 9.43 -9.88 -1.69
C ASN A 40 8.03 -9.24 -1.80
N LEU A 41 7.92 -7.99 -2.27
CA LEU A 41 6.61 -7.36 -2.50
C LEU A 41 5.76 -8.18 -3.47
N LEU A 42 6.34 -8.66 -4.57
CA LEU A 42 5.63 -9.46 -5.55
C LEU A 42 5.21 -10.83 -4.99
N ILE A 43 6.11 -11.51 -4.24
CA ILE A 43 5.78 -12.78 -3.59
C ILE A 43 4.60 -12.60 -2.64
N PHE A 44 4.63 -11.55 -1.80
CA PHE A 44 3.53 -11.30 -0.87
C PHE A 44 2.26 -10.78 -1.56
N ALA A 45 2.37 -10.12 -2.72
CA ALA A 45 1.21 -9.84 -3.56
C ALA A 45 0.50 -11.15 -3.98
N CYS A 46 1.26 -12.12 -4.50
CA CYS A 46 0.70 -13.42 -4.92
C CYS A 46 0.14 -14.22 -3.74
N ILE A 47 0.85 -14.27 -2.59
CA ILE A 47 0.38 -14.98 -1.40
C ILE A 47 -0.91 -14.34 -0.86
N SER A 48 -0.99 -13.01 -0.85
CA SER A 48 -2.13 -12.27 -0.33
C SER A 48 -3.37 -12.35 -1.21
N GLU A 49 -3.22 -12.79 -2.48
CA GLU A 49 -4.32 -12.90 -3.41
C GLU A 49 -5.34 -13.95 -2.96
N ILE A 50 -4.89 -15.05 -2.38
CA ILE A 50 -5.76 -16.14 -1.91
C ILE A 50 -6.72 -15.65 -0.81
N PRO A 51 -6.24 -15.13 0.35
CA PRO A 51 -7.14 -14.63 1.39
C PRO A 51 -7.94 -13.40 0.95
N TRP A 52 -7.40 -12.58 0.05
CA TRP A 52 -8.10 -11.43 -0.51
C TRP A 52 -9.31 -11.84 -1.35
N ASN A 53 -9.12 -12.75 -2.32
CA ASN A 53 -10.19 -13.23 -3.18
C ASN A 53 -11.29 -13.91 -2.36
N PHE A 54 -10.89 -14.69 -1.36
CA PHE A 54 -11.82 -15.36 -0.47
C PHE A 54 -12.61 -14.36 0.41
N ALA A 55 -11.96 -13.25 0.82
CA ALA A 55 -12.62 -12.17 1.56
C ALA A 55 -13.60 -11.39 0.69
N GLN A 56 -13.30 -11.18 -0.60
CA GLN A 56 -14.14 -10.39 -1.51
C GLN A 56 -15.35 -11.16 -2.05
N ASN A 57 -15.15 -12.39 -2.51
CA ASN A 57 -16.16 -13.13 -3.24
C ASN A 57 -16.35 -14.59 -2.79
N GLY A 58 -15.65 -15.05 -1.76
CA GLY A 58 -15.73 -16.44 -1.28
C GLY A 58 -15.10 -17.47 -2.19
N THR A 59 -14.38 -17.06 -3.27
CA THR A 59 -13.69 -17.93 -4.24
C THR A 59 -12.17 -17.77 -4.13
N LEU A 60 -11.44 -18.78 -4.63
CA LEU A 60 -9.97 -18.70 -4.64
C LEU A 60 -9.43 -17.78 -5.74
N LEU A 61 -10.21 -17.56 -6.79
CA LEU A 61 -9.84 -16.71 -7.93
C LEU A 61 -10.93 -15.67 -8.18
N TYR A 62 -10.55 -14.40 -8.09
CA TYR A 62 -11.42 -13.26 -8.34
C TYR A 62 -10.67 -12.19 -9.14
N PRO A 63 -10.72 -12.24 -10.48
CA PRO A 63 -9.89 -11.37 -11.34
C PRO A 63 -10.35 -9.91 -11.37
N ASP A 64 -11.52 -9.59 -10.83
CA ASP A 64 -12.09 -8.25 -10.93
C ASP A 64 -11.45 -7.22 -10.01
N LYS A 65 -10.75 -7.67 -8.95
CA LYS A 65 -10.08 -6.78 -8.02
C LYS A 65 -8.88 -7.43 -7.35
N GLN A 66 -7.69 -6.91 -7.59
CA GLN A 66 -6.44 -7.39 -7.02
C GLN A 66 -6.15 -6.72 -5.67
N ASN A 67 -5.34 -7.38 -4.83
CA ASN A 67 -4.99 -6.87 -3.51
C ASN A 67 -4.03 -5.64 -3.56
N VAL A 68 -3.91 -4.94 -2.44
CA VAL A 68 -3.12 -3.71 -2.30
C VAL A 68 -1.62 -3.88 -2.59
N PHE A 69 -1.05 -5.07 -2.39
CA PHE A 69 0.37 -5.29 -2.67
C PHE A 69 0.72 -5.14 -4.15
N PHE A 70 -0.21 -5.38 -5.07
CA PHE A 70 0.01 -5.08 -6.49
C PHE A 70 0.13 -3.56 -6.73
N THR A 71 -0.69 -2.73 -6.05
CA THR A 71 -0.52 -1.28 -6.09
C THR A 71 0.85 -0.86 -5.55
N LEU A 72 1.25 -1.42 -4.40
CA LEU A 72 2.56 -1.15 -3.79
C LEU A 72 3.71 -1.60 -4.68
N PHE A 73 3.59 -2.74 -5.34
CA PHE A 73 4.61 -3.23 -6.28
C PHE A 73 4.77 -2.33 -7.51
N LEU A 74 3.65 -1.84 -8.08
CA LEU A 74 3.69 -0.87 -9.18
C LEU A 74 4.35 0.45 -8.72
N GLY A 75 4.06 0.93 -7.52
CA GLY A 75 4.74 2.09 -6.93
C GLY A 75 6.25 1.85 -6.76
N TYR A 76 6.63 0.69 -6.26
CA TYR A 76 8.04 0.29 -6.19
C TYR A 76 8.72 0.31 -7.56
N LEU A 77 8.09 -0.24 -8.60
CA LEU A 77 8.63 -0.18 -9.97
C LEU A 77 8.77 1.26 -10.46
N ALA A 78 7.79 2.12 -10.16
CA ALA A 78 7.86 3.54 -10.50
C ALA A 78 9.06 4.21 -9.86
N PHE A 79 9.34 3.97 -8.57
CA PHE A 79 10.52 4.53 -7.89
C PHE A 79 11.83 4.07 -8.55
N CYS A 80 11.94 2.79 -8.91
CA CYS A 80 13.10 2.26 -9.63
C CYS A 80 13.30 2.95 -10.99
N LEU A 81 12.21 3.21 -11.73
CA LEU A 81 12.27 3.84 -13.04
C LEU A 81 12.56 5.34 -12.95
N VAL A 82 12.03 6.03 -11.94
CA VAL A 82 12.37 7.45 -11.68
C VAL A 82 13.88 7.60 -11.46
N GLU A 83 14.49 6.76 -10.63
CA GLU A 83 15.94 6.82 -10.42
C GLU A 83 16.74 6.36 -11.64
N ARG A 84 16.27 5.31 -12.35
CA ARG A 84 16.96 4.80 -13.54
C ARG A 84 17.05 5.85 -14.65
N PHE A 85 16.01 6.65 -14.81
CA PHE A 85 15.91 7.67 -15.86
C PHE A 85 16.01 9.09 -15.31
N GLU A 86 16.73 9.30 -14.21
CA GLU A 86 16.86 10.59 -13.53
C GLU A 86 17.22 11.75 -14.48
N LYS A 87 18.06 11.48 -15.50
CA LYS A 87 18.51 12.48 -16.47
C LYS A 87 17.62 12.60 -17.71
N ASN A 88 16.54 11.82 -17.80
CA ASN A 88 15.68 11.79 -18.99
C ASN A 88 14.20 11.93 -18.58
N ALA A 89 13.75 13.17 -18.44
CA ALA A 89 12.38 13.49 -18.02
C ALA A 89 11.31 12.90 -18.95
N SER A 90 11.56 12.85 -20.27
CA SER A 90 10.62 12.28 -21.23
C SER A 90 10.44 10.78 -21.01
N MET A 91 11.51 10.05 -20.73
CA MET A 91 11.46 8.62 -20.45
C MET A 91 10.81 8.35 -19.09
N GLN A 92 11.07 9.19 -18.07
CA GLN A 92 10.35 9.10 -16.79
C GLN A 92 8.85 9.26 -16.99
N LEU A 93 8.44 10.31 -17.70
CA LEU A 93 7.03 10.57 -17.97
C LEU A 93 6.38 9.40 -18.72
N PHE A 94 7.03 8.89 -19.76
CA PHE A 94 6.54 7.72 -20.51
C PHE A 94 6.35 6.51 -19.61
N CYS A 95 7.35 6.18 -18.77
CA CYS A 95 7.27 5.05 -17.83
C CYS A 95 6.13 5.25 -16.80
N MET A 96 5.96 6.47 -16.29
CA MET A 96 4.88 6.77 -15.33
C MET A 96 3.50 6.61 -15.97
N LEU A 97 3.32 7.10 -17.19
CA LEU A 97 2.05 6.94 -17.93
C LEU A 97 1.77 5.46 -18.25
N LEU A 98 2.79 4.70 -18.61
CA LEU A 98 2.66 3.25 -18.83
C LEU A 98 2.25 2.52 -17.54
N LEU A 99 2.92 2.78 -16.42
CA LEU A 99 2.56 2.17 -15.14
C LEU A 99 1.19 2.62 -14.62
N LEU A 100 0.80 3.86 -14.89
CA LEU A 100 -0.54 4.37 -14.59
C LEU A 100 -1.61 3.59 -15.38
N ALA A 101 -1.38 3.37 -16.67
CA ALA A 101 -2.26 2.55 -17.51
C ALA A 101 -2.33 1.09 -16.97
N VAL A 102 -1.18 0.49 -16.65
CA VAL A 102 -1.14 -0.85 -16.03
C VAL A 102 -1.94 -0.88 -14.72
N SER A 103 -1.78 0.13 -13.87
CA SER A 103 -2.53 0.23 -12.60
C SER A 103 -4.04 0.30 -12.81
N TYR A 104 -4.48 0.99 -13.86
CA TYR A 104 -5.90 1.07 -14.23
C TYR A 104 -6.45 -0.28 -14.69
N PHE A 105 -5.75 -0.95 -15.60
CA PHE A 105 -6.20 -2.25 -16.17
C PHE A 105 -6.08 -3.41 -15.18
N LEU A 106 -5.09 -3.38 -14.28
CA LEU A 106 -4.89 -4.41 -13.27
C LEU A 106 -6.01 -4.44 -12.21
N LYS A 107 -6.80 -3.35 -12.11
CA LYS A 107 -7.89 -3.22 -11.13
C LYS A 107 -7.42 -3.49 -9.69
N ALA A 108 -6.19 -3.09 -9.35
CA ALA A 108 -5.67 -3.21 -7.99
C ALA A 108 -6.52 -2.39 -7.01
N ASP A 109 -6.52 -2.74 -5.73
CA ASP A 109 -7.48 -2.25 -4.72
C ASP A 109 -7.65 -0.72 -4.71
N TYR A 110 -6.55 0.03 -4.79
CA TYR A 110 -6.60 1.50 -4.90
C TYR A 110 -6.44 2.01 -6.35
N GLY A 111 -6.19 1.11 -7.33
CA GLY A 111 -6.06 1.43 -8.76
C GLY A 111 -5.10 2.60 -9.02
N TYR A 112 -5.43 3.39 -10.06
CA TYR A 112 -4.63 4.55 -10.45
C TYR A 112 -4.53 5.63 -9.35
N LYS A 113 -5.56 5.77 -8.49
CA LYS A 113 -5.53 6.74 -7.39
C LYS A 113 -4.46 6.38 -6.35
N GLY A 114 -4.33 5.10 -6.02
CA GLY A 114 -3.28 4.63 -5.13
C GLY A 114 -1.89 4.74 -5.73
N PHE A 115 -1.77 4.49 -7.03
CA PHE A 115 -0.50 4.66 -7.75
C PHE A 115 -0.03 6.12 -7.73
N VAL A 116 -0.91 7.08 -8.04
CA VAL A 116 -0.58 8.51 -7.98
C VAL A 116 -0.26 8.95 -6.55
N PHE A 117 -1.00 8.45 -5.56
CA PHE A 117 -0.70 8.72 -4.16
C PHE A 117 0.71 8.26 -3.76
N LEU A 118 1.14 7.08 -4.22
CA LEU A 118 2.51 6.59 -4.00
C LEU A 118 3.57 7.52 -4.60
N LEU A 119 3.33 8.06 -5.79
CA LEU A 119 4.23 9.04 -6.40
C LEU A 119 4.29 10.34 -5.58
N ILE A 120 3.15 10.83 -5.08
CA ILE A 120 3.09 12.01 -4.19
C ILE A 120 3.93 11.72 -2.93
N MET A 121 3.76 10.57 -2.29
CA MET A 121 4.49 10.17 -1.10
C MET A 121 6.00 10.08 -1.35
N TYR A 122 6.42 9.60 -2.52
CA TYR A 122 7.82 9.49 -2.89
C TYR A 122 8.46 10.84 -3.19
N TRP A 123 7.84 11.68 -4.02
CA TRP A 123 8.43 12.97 -4.39
C TRP A 123 8.45 13.98 -3.24
N LEU A 124 7.50 13.89 -2.33
CA LEU A 124 7.39 14.80 -1.19
C LEU A 124 7.97 14.23 0.11
N HIS A 125 8.71 13.11 0.06
CA HIS A 125 9.19 12.45 1.29
C HIS A 125 10.08 13.34 2.16
N GLN A 126 10.85 14.26 1.56
CA GLN A 126 11.69 15.23 2.28
C GLN A 126 10.90 16.42 2.86
N HIS A 127 9.67 16.64 2.41
CA HIS A 127 8.83 17.78 2.78
C HIS A 127 7.54 17.31 3.46
N LYS A 128 7.65 16.81 4.71
CA LYS A 128 6.53 16.23 5.47
C LYS A 128 5.26 17.11 5.50
N PRO A 129 5.34 18.45 5.72
CA PRO A 129 4.13 19.28 5.70
C PRO A 129 3.45 19.30 4.31
N ALA A 130 4.24 19.46 3.24
CA ALA A 130 3.71 19.43 1.88
C ALA A 130 3.13 18.06 1.53
N GLN A 131 3.80 16.97 1.94
CA GLN A 131 3.33 15.61 1.78
C GLN A 131 1.98 15.41 2.47
N ALA A 132 1.80 15.92 3.69
CA ALA A 132 0.55 15.82 4.43
C ALA A 132 -0.58 16.62 3.76
N VAL A 133 -0.31 17.86 3.34
CA VAL A 133 -1.32 18.71 2.69
C VAL A 133 -1.73 18.12 1.35
N ILE A 134 -0.79 17.87 0.44
CA ILE A 134 -1.06 17.38 -0.90
C ILE A 134 -1.63 15.96 -0.86
N GLY A 135 -1.09 15.10 0.00
CA GLY A 135 -1.59 13.75 0.21
C GLY A 135 -3.02 13.73 0.75
N SER A 136 -3.35 14.62 1.69
CA SER A 136 -4.72 14.75 2.22
C SER A 136 -5.68 15.30 1.16
N CYS A 137 -5.28 16.29 0.37
CA CYS A 137 -6.08 16.79 -0.74
C CYS A 137 -6.37 15.68 -1.77
N TRP A 138 -5.38 14.83 -2.07
CA TRP A 138 -5.57 13.69 -2.97
C TRP A 138 -6.50 12.64 -2.41
N LEU A 139 -6.44 12.37 -1.08
CA LEU A 139 -7.28 11.39 -0.39
C LEU A 139 -8.62 11.97 0.11
N ILE A 140 -9.05 13.14 -0.34
CA ILE A 140 -10.25 13.81 0.15
C ILE A 140 -11.52 12.94 0.01
N TYR A 141 -11.56 12.08 -0.99
CA TYR A 141 -12.63 11.10 -1.19
C TYR A 141 -12.67 10.02 -0.08
N GLU A 142 -11.59 9.85 0.66
CA GLU A 142 -11.45 9.00 1.84
C GLU A 142 -10.87 9.81 3.03
N TRP A 143 -11.47 10.97 3.32
CA TRP A 143 -10.96 11.94 4.28
C TRP A 143 -10.49 11.34 5.62
N LYS A 144 -11.08 10.22 6.04
CA LYS A 144 -10.66 9.50 7.25
C LYS A 144 -9.25 8.90 7.15
N ALA A 145 -8.80 8.58 5.96
CA ALA A 145 -7.43 8.13 5.74
C ALA A 145 -6.39 9.24 6.01
N CYS A 146 -6.81 10.52 5.94
CA CYS A 146 -5.93 11.65 6.22
C CYS A 146 -5.43 11.67 7.68
N PHE A 147 -6.14 11.06 8.62
CA PHE A 147 -5.65 10.93 10.01
C PHE A 147 -4.34 10.15 10.12
N ALA A 148 -3.99 9.35 9.11
CA ALA A 148 -2.69 8.67 9.06
C ALA A 148 -1.52 9.67 9.01
N PHE A 149 -1.71 10.89 8.48
CA PHE A 149 -0.64 11.88 8.43
C PHE A 149 -0.24 12.41 9.81
N ILE A 150 -1.07 12.27 10.84
CA ILE A 150 -0.72 12.66 12.22
C ILE A 150 0.50 11.84 12.69
N PRO A 151 0.44 10.49 12.80
CA PRO A 151 1.60 9.70 13.19
C PRO A 151 2.75 9.76 12.18
N LEU A 152 2.46 9.92 10.87
CA LEU A 152 3.50 10.02 9.86
C LEU A 152 4.35 11.28 10.00
N ASN A 153 3.75 12.41 10.34
CA ASN A 153 4.50 13.66 10.62
C ASN A 153 5.28 13.60 11.94
N MET A 154 4.88 12.75 12.88
CA MET A 154 5.60 12.55 14.14
C MET A 154 6.78 11.58 14.01
N TYR A 155 6.93 10.91 12.88
CA TYR A 155 8.03 9.99 12.64
C TYR A 155 9.38 10.71 12.61
N ASN A 156 10.31 10.22 13.43
CA ASN A 156 11.60 10.86 13.69
C ASN A 156 12.76 10.32 12.83
N GLU A 157 12.46 9.59 11.75
CA GLU A 157 13.43 9.00 10.80
C GLU A 157 14.40 7.99 11.43
N LYS A 158 14.20 7.64 12.70
CA LYS A 158 15.02 6.65 13.39
C LYS A 158 14.36 5.29 13.33
N ARG A 159 15.20 4.30 13.10
CA ARG A 159 14.75 2.90 13.15
C ARG A 159 14.32 2.55 14.57
N GLY A 160 13.13 1.99 14.70
CA GLY A 160 12.60 1.56 15.99
C GLY A 160 13.44 0.47 16.68
N PHE A 161 13.11 0.19 17.93
CA PHE A 161 13.82 -0.77 18.77
C PHE A 161 13.65 -2.23 18.34
N ILE A 162 12.59 -2.54 17.58
CA ILE A 162 12.33 -3.89 17.08
C ILE A 162 13.19 -4.12 15.84
N GLN A 163 14.24 -4.92 16.00
CA GLN A 163 15.19 -5.23 14.93
C GLN A 163 15.31 -6.74 14.75
N GLY A 164 15.57 -7.17 13.52
CA GLY A 164 15.80 -8.58 13.20
C GLY A 164 15.32 -8.98 11.81
N LYS A 165 15.87 -10.09 11.30
CA LYS A 165 15.50 -10.62 9.99
C LYS A 165 14.04 -11.07 9.94
N TRP A 166 13.52 -11.62 11.04
CA TRP A 166 12.16 -12.15 11.15
C TRP A 166 11.09 -11.04 11.20
N VAL A 167 11.40 -9.90 11.80
CA VAL A 167 10.48 -8.76 11.93
C VAL A 167 9.99 -8.28 10.57
N LYS A 168 10.88 -8.25 9.58
CA LYS A 168 10.54 -7.91 8.21
C LYS A 168 9.47 -8.84 7.62
N TYR A 169 9.62 -10.15 7.81
CA TYR A 169 8.65 -11.12 7.30
C TYR A 169 7.33 -11.08 8.06
N LEU A 170 7.37 -10.77 9.35
CA LEU A 170 6.18 -10.54 10.16
C LEU A 170 5.35 -9.36 9.61
N PHE A 171 5.98 -8.25 9.24
CA PHE A 171 5.28 -7.13 8.63
C PHE A 171 4.67 -7.49 7.26
N TYR A 172 5.37 -8.25 6.43
CA TYR A 172 4.80 -8.70 5.17
C TYR A 172 3.65 -9.69 5.37
N ALA A 173 3.78 -10.62 6.31
CA ALA A 173 2.78 -11.63 6.60
C ALA A 173 1.55 -11.06 7.31
N PHE A 174 1.69 -9.92 7.98
CA PHE A 174 0.59 -9.27 8.71
C PHE A 174 -0.65 -9.08 7.82
N TYR A 175 -0.46 -8.58 6.60
CA TYR A 175 -1.57 -8.29 5.70
C TYR A 175 -2.36 -9.55 5.28
N PRO A 176 -1.76 -10.60 4.71
CA PRO A 176 -2.52 -11.80 4.34
C PRO A 176 -3.12 -12.53 5.56
N VAL A 177 -2.40 -12.55 6.68
CA VAL A 177 -2.86 -13.23 7.90
C VAL A 177 -4.07 -12.51 8.50
N HIS A 178 -4.01 -11.18 8.64
CA HIS A 178 -5.14 -10.46 9.24
C HIS A 178 -6.39 -10.51 8.36
N ILE A 179 -6.26 -10.46 7.03
CA ILE A 179 -7.40 -10.64 6.12
C ILE A 179 -8.00 -12.05 6.28
N ALA A 180 -7.16 -13.08 6.35
CA ALA A 180 -7.63 -14.45 6.58
C ALA A 180 -8.40 -14.57 7.89
N ILE A 181 -7.86 -14.03 8.99
CA ILE A 181 -8.52 -14.02 10.30
C ILE A 181 -9.87 -13.30 10.24
N LEU A 182 -9.90 -12.09 9.68
CA LEU A 182 -11.15 -11.31 9.55
C LEU A 182 -12.18 -12.02 8.69
N THR A 183 -11.76 -12.72 7.65
CA THR A 183 -12.66 -13.51 6.79
C THR A 183 -13.26 -14.69 7.55
N VAL A 184 -12.45 -15.40 8.34
CA VAL A 184 -12.93 -16.50 9.18
C VAL A 184 -13.93 -15.98 10.21
N ILE A 185 -13.60 -14.90 10.92
CA ILE A 185 -14.50 -14.28 11.91
C ILE A 185 -15.82 -13.87 11.26
N ARG A 186 -15.75 -13.24 10.06
CA ARG A 186 -16.96 -12.84 9.32
C ARG A 186 -17.85 -14.04 8.98
N LYS A 187 -17.27 -15.14 8.51
CA LYS A 187 -18.02 -16.36 8.21
C LYS A 187 -18.64 -17.00 9.45
N MET A 188 -17.90 -17.04 10.56
CA MET A 188 -18.38 -17.67 11.79
C MET A 188 -19.51 -16.87 12.46
N TRP A 189 -19.46 -15.53 12.42
CA TRP A 189 -20.43 -14.68 13.14
C TRP A 189 -21.59 -14.19 12.27
N PHE A 190 -21.41 -14.08 10.99
CA PHE A 190 -22.42 -13.51 10.09
C PHE A 190 -22.92 -14.49 9.03
N GLY A 191 -22.33 -15.68 8.91
CA GLY A 191 -22.75 -16.71 7.95
C GLY A 191 -22.59 -16.31 6.47
N ILE A 192 -21.79 -15.27 6.20
CA ILE A 192 -21.63 -14.66 4.86
C ILE A 192 -20.20 -14.89 4.34
#